data_5f7536fbad15efc4e2c83817b2d0ea8e
#
_entry.id   5f7536fbad15efc4e2c83817b2d0ea8e
#
_cell.length_a   1.000
_cell.length_b   1.000
_cell.length_c   1.000
_cell.angle_alpha   90.00
_cell.angle_beta   90.00
_cell.angle_gamma   90.00
#
_symmetry.space_group_name_H-M   'P 1'
#
loop_
_entity.id
_entity.type
_entity.pdbx_description
1 polymer ?
#
loop_
_entity_poly.entity_id
_entity_poly.type
_entity_poly.pdbx_seq_one_letter_code
_entity_poly.pdbx_strand_id
1 'polypeptide(L)'
;MKKILAVALALVLCMALCAVGSAADKYKVGILAPAVTHGWVAGVAYNAEQECLALADEVDYKLYTSNNAEEMTTQLDDLMTWGAQAIVAFPQWEGMEVPIQNAIDSGITVVNFDIVIDADGVYRVTGDNEGMGVESAKYIVEKIGTTGTVVALPVPTSGSVSELRMKGFTDTIKEIAPEMNVIEYATAFTREDGLKDFTD
;
A
#
# COMPACT_ATOMS: atom_id res chain seq x y z
N MET A 1 -63.12 -6.25 24.42
CA MET A 1 -62.00 -5.50 25.04
C MET A 1 -60.74 -6.34 25.21
N LYS A 2 -60.76 -7.51 25.91
CA LYS A 2 -59.54 -8.34 26.13
C LYS A 2 -58.86 -8.80 24.83
N LYS A 3 -59.62 -9.16 23.77
CA LYS A 3 -59.08 -9.58 22.47
C LYS A 3 -58.43 -8.44 21.68
N ILE A 4 -58.98 -7.21 21.77
CA ILE A 4 -58.41 -6.03 21.11
C ILE A 4 -57.12 -5.61 21.81
N LEU A 5 -57.08 -5.70 23.14
CA LEU A 5 -55.86 -5.41 23.92
C LEU A 5 -54.73 -6.41 23.62
N ALA A 6 -55.06 -7.71 23.45
CA ALA A 6 -54.07 -8.72 23.07
C ALA A 6 -53.49 -8.50 21.66
N VAL A 7 -54.32 -8.12 20.70
CA VAL A 7 -53.87 -7.79 19.33
C VAL A 7 -53.00 -6.51 19.30
N ALA A 8 -53.37 -5.48 20.05
CA ALA A 8 -52.57 -4.28 20.19
C ALA A 8 -51.21 -4.55 20.85
N LEU A 9 -51.18 -5.38 21.89
CA LEU A 9 -49.94 -5.78 22.57
C LEU A 9 -49.05 -6.61 21.66
N ALA A 10 -49.62 -7.52 20.85
CA ALA A 10 -48.87 -8.30 19.86
C ALA A 10 -48.28 -7.43 18.74
N LEU A 11 -49.02 -6.43 18.27
CA LEU A 11 -48.53 -5.48 17.26
C LEU A 11 -47.40 -4.59 17.82
N VAL A 12 -47.51 -4.14 19.05
CA VAL A 12 -46.44 -3.37 19.72
C VAL A 12 -45.19 -4.25 19.93
N LEU A 13 -45.35 -5.52 20.28
CA LEU A 13 -44.25 -6.48 20.43
C LEU A 13 -43.58 -6.76 19.08
N CYS A 14 -44.36 -6.95 18.02
CA CYS A 14 -43.81 -7.13 16.65
C CYS A 14 -43.08 -5.87 16.15
N MET A 15 -43.60 -4.66 16.42
CA MET A 15 -42.91 -3.42 16.09
C MET A 15 -41.62 -3.21 16.90
N ALA A 16 -41.62 -3.62 18.17
CA ALA A 16 -40.44 -3.55 19.02
C ALA A 16 -39.35 -4.56 18.58
N LEU A 17 -39.73 -5.73 18.06
CA LEU A 17 -38.80 -6.72 17.48
C LEU A 17 -38.26 -6.27 16.10
N CYS A 18 -39.02 -5.51 15.32
CA CYS A 18 -38.53 -4.95 14.07
C CYS A 18 -37.61 -3.72 14.26
N ALA A 19 -37.68 -3.09 15.45
CA ALA A 19 -36.82 -1.92 15.78
C ALA A 19 -35.44 -2.30 16.32
N VAL A 20 -35.17 -3.59 16.56
CA VAL A 20 -33.81 -4.09 16.72
C VAL A 20 -33.25 -4.21 15.30
N GLY A 21 -33.00 -3.07 14.68
CA GLY A 21 -32.15 -3.00 13.49
C GLY A 21 -30.85 -3.70 13.88
N SER A 22 -30.60 -4.85 13.29
CA SER A 22 -29.29 -5.48 13.33
C SER A 22 -28.34 -4.41 12.84
N ALA A 23 -27.53 -3.82 13.71
CA ALA A 23 -26.38 -3.08 13.26
C ALA A 23 -25.64 -4.08 12.36
N ALA A 24 -25.52 -3.76 11.07
CA ALA A 24 -24.77 -4.61 10.17
C ALA A 24 -23.38 -4.79 10.79
N ASP A 25 -22.92 -6.03 10.88
CA ASP A 25 -21.57 -6.28 11.38
C ASP A 25 -20.61 -5.47 10.51
N LYS A 26 -19.74 -4.68 11.16
CA LYS A 26 -18.74 -3.90 10.45
C LYS A 26 -17.75 -4.81 9.75
N TYR A 27 -17.27 -4.38 8.60
CA TYR A 27 -16.19 -5.05 7.90
C TYR A 27 -14.88 -4.93 8.69
N LYS A 28 -14.21 -6.04 8.90
CA LYS A 28 -12.88 -6.06 9.54
C LYS A 28 -11.80 -5.86 8.51
N VAL A 29 -11.10 -4.72 8.60
CA VAL A 29 -10.04 -4.33 7.67
C VAL A 29 -8.71 -4.26 8.40
N GLY A 30 -7.72 -5.01 7.91
CA GLY A 30 -6.34 -4.94 8.37
C GLY A 30 -5.52 -3.97 7.53
N ILE A 31 -4.59 -3.25 8.16
CA ILE A 31 -3.63 -2.39 7.48
C ILE A 31 -2.24 -2.79 7.96
N LEU A 32 -1.37 -3.14 7.01
CA LEU A 32 0.03 -3.46 7.22
C LEU A 32 0.89 -2.42 6.51
N ALA A 33 1.65 -1.65 7.25
CA ALA A 33 2.55 -0.64 6.73
C ALA A 33 3.97 -0.84 7.28
N PRO A 34 5.02 -0.35 6.60
CA PRO A 34 6.35 -0.28 7.20
C PRO A 34 6.36 0.68 8.39
N ALA A 35 7.30 0.50 9.31
CA ALA A 35 7.56 1.49 10.36
C ALA A 35 7.91 2.85 9.73
N VAL A 36 7.48 3.91 10.40
CA VAL A 36 7.61 5.28 9.89
C VAL A 36 9.09 5.70 9.90
N THR A 37 9.72 5.61 8.74
CA THR A 37 11.13 5.98 8.53
C THR A 37 11.29 7.28 7.75
N HIS A 38 10.29 7.69 6.96
CA HIS A 38 10.29 8.92 6.16
C HIS A 38 8.86 9.37 5.81
N GLY A 39 8.74 10.56 5.21
CA GLY A 39 7.46 11.24 5.00
C GLY A 39 6.43 10.48 4.18
N TRP A 40 6.84 9.72 3.14
CA TRP A 40 5.94 8.92 2.33
C TRP A 40 5.24 7.83 3.16
N VAL A 41 6.02 7.02 3.88
CA VAL A 41 5.47 5.94 4.73
C VAL A 41 4.57 6.50 5.83
N ALA A 42 4.99 7.62 6.46
CA ALA A 42 4.16 8.32 7.44
C ALA A 42 2.82 8.77 6.84
N GLY A 43 2.87 9.35 5.64
CA GLY A 43 1.68 9.79 4.92
C GLY A 43 0.73 8.64 4.57
N VAL A 44 1.27 7.49 4.15
CA VAL A 44 0.46 6.30 3.84
C VAL A 44 -0.25 5.78 5.09
N ALA A 45 0.48 5.52 6.17
CA ALA A 45 -0.10 5.01 7.41
C ALA A 45 -1.16 5.99 7.99
N TYR A 46 -0.84 7.28 8.02
CA TYR A 46 -1.76 8.32 8.51
C TYR A 46 -3.05 8.37 7.67
N ASN A 47 -2.95 8.45 6.34
CA ASN A 47 -4.15 8.57 5.50
C ASN A 47 -4.99 7.29 5.52
N ALA A 48 -4.36 6.10 5.61
CA ALA A 48 -5.08 4.84 5.78
C ALA A 48 -5.89 4.84 7.09
N GLU A 49 -5.30 5.30 8.18
CA GLU A 49 -6.01 5.44 9.46
C GLU A 49 -7.14 6.45 9.39
N GLN A 50 -6.91 7.63 8.78
CA GLN A 50 -7.95 8.66 8.65
C GLN A 50 -9.15 8.16 7.82
N GLU A 51 -8.92 7.39 6.77
CA GLU A 51 -10.00 6.81 5.98
C GLU A 51 -10.78 5.76 6.77
N CYS A 52 -10.12 4.91 7.52
CA CYS A 52 -10.80 3.97 8.42
C CYS A 52 -11.63 4.68 9.49
N LEU A 53 -11.14 5.80 10.03
CA LEU A 53 -11.89 6.62 10.98
C LEU A 53 -13.10 7.29 10.33
N ALA A 54 -12.97 7.75 9.08
CA ALA A 54 -14.09 8.31 8.32
C ALA A 54 -15.18 7.27 8.03
N LEU A 55 -14.78 6.01 7.88
CA LEU A 55 -15.67 4.86 7.65
C LEU A 55 -16.02 4.10 8.95
N ALA A 56 -15.88 4.73 10.12
CA ALA A 56 -16.02 4.07 11.41
C ALA A 56 -17.40 3.44 11.66
N ASP A 57 -18.44 3.85 10.96
CA ASP A 57 -19.77 3.22 11.03
C ASP A 57 -19.85 1.89 10.24
N GLU A 58 -18.95 1.67 9.27
CA GLU A 58 -18.93 0.53 8.36
C GLU A 58 -17.76 -0.42 8.61
N VAL A 59 -16.65 0.09 9.18
CA VAL A 59 -15.37 -0.61 9.29
C VAL A 59 -14.90 -0.68 10.75
N ASP A 60 -14.50 -1.88 11.18
CA ASP A 60 -13.58 -2.09 12.29
C ASP A 60 -12.19 -2.32 11.71
N TYR A 61 -11.17 -1.61 12.20
CA TYR A 61 -9.84 -1.75 11.64
C TYR A 61 -8.76 -2.04 12.67
N LYS A 62 -7.67 -2.65 12.19
CA LYS A 62 -6.39 -2.74 12.90
C LYS A 62 -5.29 -2.26 11.96
N LEU A 63 -4.45 -1.37 12.45
CA LEU A 63 -3.27 -0.89 11.74
C LEU A 63 -2.02 -1.34 12.49
N TYR A 64 -1.13 -2.00 11.77
CA TYR A 64 0.18 -2.39 12.25
C TYR A 64 1.29 -1.74 11.44
N THR A 65 2.41 -1.46 12.09
CA THR A 65 3.64 -1.01 11.43
C THR A 65 4.77 -1.97 11.76
N SER A 66 5.57 -2.33 10.77
CA SER A 66 6.61 -3.37 10.86
C SER A 66 7.98 -2.82 10.50
N ASN A 67 9.01 -3.37 11.11
CA ASN A 67 10.41 -3.02 10.82
C ASN A 67 11.08 -4.00 9.83
N ASN A 68 10.46 -5.14 9.56
CA ASN A 68 10.96 -6.18 8.69
C ASN A 68 9.85 -7.13 8.25
N ALA A 69 10.16 -8.04 7.30
CA ALA A 69 9.21 -8.99 6.75
C ALA A 69 8.68 -9.99 7.79
N GLU A 70 9.50 -10.44 8.73
CA GLU A 70 9.11 -11.40 9.77
C GLU A 70 8.05 -10.80 10.71
N GLU A 71 8.26 -9.55 11.13
CA GLU A 71 7.30 -8.81 11.95
C GLU A 71 5.98 -8.59 11.18
N MET A 72 6.04 -8.19 9.91
CA MET A 72 4.85 -8.01 9.07
C MET A 72 4.10 -9.32 8.85
N THR A 73 4.79 -10.43 8.67
CA THR A 73 4.18 -11.76 8.56
C THR A 73 3.43 -12.13 9.85
N THR A 74 4.05 -11.90 11.02
CA THR A 74 3.40 -12.15 12.31
C THR A 74 2.14 -11.29 12.47
N GLN A 75 2.20 -10.02 12.08
CA GLN A 75 1.05 -9.11 12.13
C GLN A 75 -0.05 -9.50 11.12
N LEU A 76 0.33 -10.04 9.97
CA LEU A 76 -0.61 -10.61 9.00
C LEU A 76 -1.36 -11.80 9.61
N ASP A 77 -0.67 -12.72 10.28
CA ASP A 77 -1.27 -13.85 10.97
C ASP A 77 -2.22 -13.41 12.08
N ASP A 78 -1.88 -12.34 12.82
CA ASP A 78 -2.76 -11.72 13.81
C ASP A 78 -4.03 -11.15 13.18
N LEU A 79 -3.94 -10.53 12.02
CA LEU A 79 -5.11 -10.04 11.28
C LEU A 79 -5.99 -11.17 10.78
N MET A 80 -5.40 -12.25 10.26
CA MET A 80 -6.12 -13.45 9.84
C MET A 80 -6.86 -14.07 11.01
N THR A 81 -6.19 -14.22 12.16
CA THR A 81 -6.78 -14.75 13.41
C THR A 81 -7.89 -13.85 13.94
N TRP A 82 -7.75 -12.54 13.81
CA TRP A 82 -8.80 -11.59 14.19
C TRP A 82 -10.03 -11.69 13.28
N GLY A 83 -9.91 -12.34 12.13
CA GLY A 83 -10.95 -12.51 11.13
C GLY A 83 -11.11 -11.32 10.21
N ALA A 84 -9.98 -10.72 9.78
CA ALA A 84 -9.98 -9.71 8.75
C ALA A 84 -10.64 -10.23 7.47
N GLN A 85 -11.47 -9.42 6.85
CA GLN A 85 -12.14 -9.72 5.58
C GLN A 85 -11.41 -9.06 4.41
N ALA A 86 -10.69 -7.97 4.69
CA ALA A 86 -9.80 -7.33 3.75
C ALA A 86 -8.52 -6.87 4.45
N ILE A 87 -7.42 -6.87 3.72
CA ILE A 87 -6.12 -6.39 4.19
C ILE A 87 -5.51 -5.49 3.13
N VAL A 88 -5.10 -4.28 3.53
CA VAL A 88 -4.27 -3.38 2.73
C VAL A 88 -2.83 -3.59 3.19
N ALA A 89 -1.99 -4.10 2.29
CA ALA A 89 -0.61 -4.43 2.58
C ALA A 89 0.36 -3.54 1.78
N PHE A 90 1.25 -2.87 2.51
CA PHE A 90 2.36 -2.08 1.96
C PHE A 90 3.69 -2.67 2.42
N PRO A 91 4.12 -3.83 1.92
CA PRO A 91 5.39 -4.42 2.25
C PRO A 91 6.54 -3.71 1.51
N GLN A 92 7.68 -3.60 2.20
CA GLN A 92 8.92 -3.06 1.64
C GLN A 92 10.07 -4.09 1.61
N TRP A 93 9.75 -5.37 1.81
CA TRP A 93 10.74 -6.43 1.92
C TRP A 93 10.35 -7.61 1.05
N GLU A 94 11.35 -8.32 0.57
CA GLU A 94 11.18 -9.63 -0.08
C GLU A 94 10.61 -10.67 0.89
N GLY A 95 10.02 -11.72 0.35
CA GLY A 95 9.50 -12.86 1.12
C GLY A 95 8.07 -12.68 1.62
N MET A 96 7.36 -11.64 1.20
CA MET A 96 5.95 -11.43 1.55
C MET A 96 4.96 -12.10 0.58
N GLU A 97 5.42 -12.67 -0.53
CA GLU A 97 4.60 -13.31 -1.55
C GLU A 97 3.82 -14.49 -0.96
N VAL A 98 4.51 -15.39 -0.26
CA VAL A 98 3.89 -16.58 0.34
C VAL A 98 2.92 -16.23 1.47
N PRO A 99 3.27 -15.39 2.47
CA PRO A 99 2.31 -14.95 3.48
C PRO A 99 1.07 -14.29 2.88
N ILE A 100 1.21 -13.41 1.90
CA ILE A 100 0.11 -12.73 1.23
C ILE A 100 -0.77 -13.73 0.46
N GLN A 101 -0.15 -14.69 -0.26
CA GLN A 101 -0.90 -15.74 -0.95
C GLN A 101 -1.73 -16.58 0.04
N ASN A 102 -1.17 -16.94 1.19
CA ASN A 102 -1.89 -17.69 2.21
C ASN A 102 -3.13 -16.93 2.75
N ALA A 103 -3.02 -15.61 2.89
CA ALA A 103 -4.17 -14.78 3.28
C ALA A 103 -5.26 -14.79 2.19
N ILE A 104 -4.88 -14.66 0.92
CA ILE A 104 -5.80 -14.72 -0.22
C ILE A 104 -6.47 -16.10 -0.30
N ASP A 105 -5.71 -17.17 -0.19
CA ASP A 105 -6.22 -18.56 -0.23
C ASP A 105 -7.17 -18.86 0.93
N SER A 106 -7.04 -18.12 2.04
CA SER A 106 -7.96 -18.17 3.18
C SER A 106 -9.25 -17.37 2.97
N GLY A 107 -9.42 -16.76 1.79
CA GLY A 107 -10.62 -16.00 1.41
C GLY A 107 -10.58 -14.52 1.80
N ILE A 108 -9.43 -13.99 2.19
CA ILE A 108 -9.25 -12.57 2.55
C ILE A 108 -8.96 -11.78 1.26
N THR A 109 -9.67 -10.68 1.06
CA THR A 109 -9.35 -9.74 -0.01
C THR A 109 -8.08 -8.97 0.33
N VAL A 110 -7.04 -9.11 -0.49
CA VAL A 110 -5.79 -8.36 -0.26
C VAL A 110 -5.57 -7.30 -1.33
N VAL A 111 -5.32 -6.08 -0.86
CA VAL A 111 -4.91 -4.94 -1.69
C VAL A 111 -3.45 -4.66 -1.39
N ASN A 112 -2.59 -4.91 -2.35
CA ASN A 112 -1.17 -4.55 -2.29
C ASN A 112 -0.99 -3.10 -2.73
N PHE A 113 -0.33 -2.32 -1.90
CA PHE A 113 -0.06 -0.91 -2.14
C PHE A 113 1.42 -0.68 -2.40
N ASP A 114 1.73 0.17 -3.38
CA ASP A 114 3.05 0.68 -3.79
C ASP A 114 3.98 -0.39 -4.39
N ILE A 115 4.84 -1.03 -3.59
CA ILE A 115 5.76 -2.07 -4.07
C ILE A 115 4.99 -3.34 -4.44
N VAL A 116 5.19 -3.80 -5.67
CA VAL A 116 4.46 -4.95 -6.22
C VAL A 116 4.85 -6.24 -5.52
N ILE A 117 3.84 -6.98 -5.06
CA ILE A 117 3.95 -8.37 -4.63
C ILE A 117 3.35 -9.27 -5.71
N ASP A 118 4.06 -10.32 -6.06
CA ASP A 118 3.59 -11.32 -7.01
C ASP A 118 2.80 -12.41 -6.27
N ALA A 119 1.48 -12.21 -6.21
CA ALA A 119 0.53 -13.16 -5.63
C ALA A 119 -0.72 -13.24 -6.50
N ASP A 120 -1.26 -14.44 -6.67
CA ASP A 120 -2.45 -14.67 -7.48
C ASP A 120 -3.69 -14.12 -6.78
N GLY A 121 -4.47 -13.30 -7.50
CA GLY A 121 -5.70 -12.72 -6.96
C GLY A 121 -5.52 -11.47 -6.11
N VAL A 122 -4.29 -10.95 -5.96
CA VAL A 122 -4.04 -9.69 -5.28
C VAL A 122 -4.52 -8.50 -6.11
N TYR A 123 -5.21 -7.56 -5.48
CA TYR A 123 -5.50 -6.26 -6.09
C TYR A 123 -4.29 -5.34 -5.90
N ARG A 124 -3.92 -4.58 -6.93
CA ARG A 124 -2.74 -3.70 -6.88
C ARG A 124 -3.15 -2.25 -7.03
N VAL A 125 -2.62 -1.42 -6.12
CA VAL A 125 -2.73 0.04 -6.18
C VAL A 125 -1.32 0.61 -6.11
N THR A 126 -0.81 1.11 -7.23
CA THR A 126 0.54 1.67 -7.32
C THR A 126 0.55 2.89 -8.23
N GLY A 127 1.59 3.73 -8.11
CA GLY A 127 1.81 4.83 -9.04
C GLY A 127 2.34 4.33 -10.39
N ASP A 128 2.22 5.17 -11.41
CA ASP A 128 2.88 4.96 -12.70
C ASP A 128 4.39 5.22 -12.58
N ASN A 129 5.10 4.27 -11.99
CA ASN A 129 6.53 4.39 -11.74
C ASN A 129 7.37 4.46 -13.02
N GLU A 130 6.98 3.72 -14.06
CA GLU A 130 7.67 3.82 -15.36
C GLU A 130 7.46 5.20 -15.99
N GLY A 131 6.23 5.72 -15.98
CA GLY A 131 5.92 7.08 -16.42
C GLY A 131 6.66 8.16 -15.63
N MET A 132 6.84 7.99 -14.32
CA MET A 132 7.69 8.90 -13.52
C MET A 132 9.14 8.93 -14.04
N GLY A 133 9.70 7.78 -14.41
CA GLY A 133 11.02 7.70 -15.03
C GLY A 133 11.08 8.43 -16.37
N VAL A 134 10.08 8.19 -17.24
CA VAL A 134 9.94 8.86 -18.55
C VAL A 134 9.90 10.38 -18.40
N GLU A 135 9.05 10.90 -17.53
CA GLU A 135 8.94 12.36 -17.33
C GLU A 135 10.20 12.96 -16.69
N SER A 136 10.88 12.21 -15.81
CA SER A 136 12.18 12.63 -15.26
C SER A 136 13.24 12.77 -16.36
N ALA A 137 13.33 11.84 -17.30
CA ALA A 137 14.24 11.88 -18.42
C ALA A 137 13.96 13.09 -19.33
N LYS A 138 12.71 13.32 -19.71
CA LYS A 138 12.28 14.48 -20.50
C LYS A 138 12.66 15.79 -19.81
N TYR A 139 12.39 15.89 -18.51
CA TYR A 139 12.72 17.07 -17.73
C TYR A 139 14.23 17.35 -17.70
N ILE A 140 15.06 16.32 -17.49
CA ILE A 140 16.52 16.47 -17.50
C ILE A 140 16.99 16.96 -18.87
N VAL A 141 16.54 16.35 -19.96
CA VAL A 141 16.91 16.75 -21.32
C VAL A 141 16.46 18.18 -21.62
N GLU A 142 15.28 18.59 -21.17
CA GLU A 142 14.82 20.00 -21.29
C GLU A 142 15.78 20.98 -20.58
N LYS A 143 16.30 20.57 -19.40
CA LYS A 143 17.13 21.48 -18.58
C LYS A 143 18.61 21.55 -18.99
N ILE A 144 19.19 20.43 -19.38
CA ILE A 144 20.65 20.36 -19.65
C ILE A 144 21.01 20.00 -21.10
N GLY A 145 20.01 19.74 -21.96
CA GLY A 145 20.22 19.32 -23.36
C GLY A 145 20.38 17.81 -23.51
N THR A 146 20.84 17.41 -24.71
CA THR A 146 20.90 16.00 -25.13
C THR A 146 22.26 15.33 -24.92
N THR A 147 23.22 16.04 -24.33
CA THR A 147 24.59 15.57 -24.12
C THR A 147 25.04 15.86 -22.69
N GLY A 148 26.10 15.20 -22.26
CA GLY A 148 26.66 15.36 -20.91
C GLY A 148 26.49 14.11 -20.05
N THR A 149 26.63 14.28 -18.75
CA THR A 149 26.55 13.16 -17.80
C THR A 149 25.46 13.39 -16.75
N VAL A 150 24.64 12.40 -16.51
CA VAL A 150 23.64 12.35 -15.44
C VAL A 150 23.99 11.20 -14.51
N VAL A 151 23.95 11.46 -13.21
CA VAL A 151 24.06 10.41 -12.19
C VAL A 151 22.64 10.07 -11.70
N ALA A 152 22.26 8.81 -11.84
CA ALA A 152 21.03 8.28 -11.30
C ALA A 152 21.34 7.47 -10.03
N LEU A 153 20.55 7.67 -8.97
CA LEU A 153 20.70 7.00 -7.69
C LEU A 153 19.53 6.01 -7.48
N PRO A 154 19.56 4.81 -8.13
CA PRO A 154 18.56 3.80 -7.88
C PRO A 154 18.66 3.27 -6.44
N VAL A 155 17.51 2.85 -5.90
CA VAL A 155 17.38 2.28 -4.56
C VAL A 155 16.93 0.82 -4.69
N PRO A 156 17.82 -0.17 -4.80
CA PRO A 156 17.46 -1.56 -5.06
C PRO A 156 16.45 -2.14 -4.05
N THR A 157 16.56 -1.74 -2.79
CA THR A 157 15.63 -2.17 -1.73
C THR A 157 14.18 -1.68 -1.92
N SER A 158 13.94 -0.75 -2.84
CA SER A 158 12.59 -0.32 -3.24
C SER A 158 12.00 -1.19 -4.37
N GLY A 159 12.66 -2.27 -4.77
CA GLY A 159 12.18 -3.27 -5.72
C GLY A 159 11.57 -2.67 -6.99
N SER A 160 10.37 -3.11 -7.34
CA SER A 160 9.65 -2.71 -8.57
C SER A 160 9.50 -1.19 -8.75
N VAL A 161 9.43 -0.41 -7.68
CA VAL A 161 9.34 1.05 -7.75
C VAL A 161 10.61 1.65 -8.35
N SER A 162 11.79 1.26 -7.84
CA SER A 162 13.06 1.73 -8.36
C SER A 162 13.35 1.19 -9.76
N GLU A 163 13.10 -0.09 -9.99
CA GLU A 163 13.33 -0.75 -11.29
C GLU A 163 12.52 -0.09 -12.42
N LEU A 164 11.23 0.13 -12.21
CA LEU A 164 10.37 0.76 -13.22
C LEU A 164 10.76 2.22 -13.48
N ARG A 165 11.09 2.98 -12.43
CA ARG A 165 11.57 4.37 -12.60
C ARG A 165 12.87 4.42 -13.38
N MET A 166 13.82 3.54 -13.06
CA MET A 166 15.09 3.46 -13.81
C MET A 166 14.87 3.02 -15.24
N LYS A 167 14.01 2.03 -15.48
CA LYS A 167 13.64 1.56 -16.82
C LYS A 167 13.07 2.72 -17.66
N GLY A 168 12.03 3.40 -17.16
CA GLY A 168 11.42 4.53 -17.86
C GLY A 168 12.43 5.66 -18.15
N PHE A 169 13.30 5.95 -17.18
CA PHE A 169 14.34 6.96 -17.35
C PHE A 169 15.36 6.57 -18.41
N THR A 170 15.97 5.39 -18.28
CA THR A 170 17.08 4.97 -19.16
C THR A 170 16.62 4.71 -20.59
N ASP A 171 15.43 4.10 -20.78
CA ASP A 171 14.90 3.85 -22.11
C ASP A 171 14.55 5.17 -22.82
N THR A 172 13.97 6.13 -22.09
CA THR A 172 13.66 7.44 -22.65
C THR A 172 14.95 8.22 -22.99
N ILE A 173 15.97 8.21 -22.11
CA ILE A 173 17.27 8.87 -22.43
C ILE A 173 17.90 8.26 -23.67
N LYS A 174 17.91 6.95 -23.84
CA LYS A 174 18.43 6.29 -25.04
C LYS A 174 17.71 6.73 -26.32
N GLU A 175 16.41 7.02 -26.22
CA GLU A 175 15.59 7.45 -27.35
C GLU A 175 15.83 8.93 -27.70
N ILE A 176 15.72 9.84 -26.70
CA ILE A 176 15.70 11.29 -26.95
C ILE A 176 17.05 11.98 -26.78
N ALA A 177 18.01 11.34 -26.13
CA ALA A 177 19.34 11.89 -25.84
C ALA A 177 20.42 10.78 -25.86
N PRO A 178 20.64 10.07 -26.99
CA PRO A 178 21.53 8.89 -27.06
C PRO A 178 23.00 9.19 -26.78
N GLU A 179 23.40 10.46 -26.83
CA GLU A 179 24.76 10.90 -26.50
C GLU A 179 24.94 11.28 -25.01
N MET A 180 23.87 11.23 -24.25
CA MET A 180 23.92 11.47 -22.80
C MET A 180 24.46 10.23 -22.07
N ASN A 181 25.48 10.45 -21.23
CA ASN A 181 26.04 9.40 -20.40
C ASN A 181 25.23 9.29 -19.10
N VAL A 182 24.67 8.12 -18.81
CA VAL A 182 23.95 7.83 -17.56
C VAL A 182 24.84 6.94 -16.70
N ILE A 183 25.20 7.43 -15.52
CA ILE A 183 25.93 6.68 -14.51
C ILE A 183 24.90 6.26 -13.44
N GLU A 184 24.74 4.96 -13.23
CA GLU A 184 23.91 4.42 -12.16
C GLU A 184 24.78 4.14 -10.94
N TYR A 185 24.42 4.74 -9.82
CA TYR A 185 25.09 4.52 -8.54
C TYR A 185 24.05 4.14 -7.49
N ALA A 186 23.98 2.84 -7.14
CA ALA A 186 22.98 2.34 -6.21
C ALA A 186 23.21 2.91 -4.80
N THR A 187 22.16 3.36 -4.18
CA THR A 187 22.19 3.92 -2.81
C THR A 187 21.12 3.28 -1.92
N ALA A 188 21.24 3.44 -0.60
CA ALA A 188 20.17 3.12 0.32
C ALA A 188 19.17 4.28 0.41
N PHE A 189 17.93 3.99 0.84
CA PHE A 189 16.85 4.98 0.91
C PHE A 189 16.94 5.82 2.19
N THR A 190 18.12 6.39 2.46
CA THR A 190 18.35 7.31 3.58
C THR A 190 19.02 8.59 3.10
N ARG A 191 18.79 9.67 3.83
CA ARG A 191 19.47 10.94 3.55
C ARG A 191 20.98 10.84 3.77
N GLU A 192 21.40 10.07 4.77
CA GLU A 192 22.80 9.90 5.14
C GLU A 192 23.56 9.16 4.05
N ASP A 193 23.04 8.01 3.61
CA ASP A 193 23.67 7.23 2.55
C ASP A 193 23.68 7.99 1.21
N GLY A 194 22.55 8.59 0.83
CA GLY A 194 22.48 9.40 -0.39
C GLY A 194 23.46 10.57 -0.39
N LEU A 195 23.69 11.23 0.77
CA LEU A 195 24.69 12.29 0.88
C LEU A 195 26.11 11.74 0.77
N LYS A 196 26.41 10.63 1.42
CA LYS A 196 27.71 9.97 1.37
C LYS A 196 28.02 9.54 -0.07
N ASP A 197 27.11 8.81 -0.70
CA ASP A 197 27.27 8.25 -2.03
C ASP A 197 27.37 9.33 -3.12
N PHE A 198 26.85 10.54 -2.86
CA PHE A 198 26.99 11.67 -3.75
C PHE A 198 28.32 12.44 -3.58
N THR A 199 29.02 12.25 -2.46
CA THR A 199 30.27 12.96 -2.15
C THR A 199 31.52 12.12 -2.37
N ASP A 200 31.42 10.83 -2.48
CA ASP A 200 32.49 9.86 -2.78
C ASP A 200 32.70 9.73 -4.31
#